data_0462a0eb53e6a94893d4d16e9bb359c8
#
_entry.id   0462a0eb53e6a94893d4d16e9bb359c8
#
_cell.length_a   1.000
_cell.length_b   1.000
_cell.length_c   1.000
_cell.angle_alpha   90.00
_cell.angle_beta   90.00
_cell.angle_gamma   90.00
#
_symmetry.space_group_name_H-M   'P 1'
#
loop_
_entity.id
_entity.type
_entity.pdbx_description
1 polymer ?
#
loop_
_entity_poly.entity_id
_entity_poly.type
_entity_poly.pdbx_seq_one_letter_code
_entity_poly.pdbx_strand_id
1 'polypeptide(L)'
;LDISHLDWDRRRWVREAVQRINADFNRSADTHLIKVDLPGFPEQTLYLKDESTHPTGSLKHRLARSLYLFALCNGWIGPDTVIVESSSGSTAVSEAYFARLLGLRFIAVVQEGVSRSKIDQIAFYGGETRAVPPADIYAEAQRITTELGGHYMDQFTYAERVTDWRGNNNIAESLFSQLSMEAHALPDWVVMSAGTGGTSATIGRFIRYRCDIAAKTSLCVADPENSVFYDHYETGD
;
A
#
# COMPACT_ATOMS: atom_id res chain seq x y z
N LEU A 1 -27.37 -23.68 -12.30
CA LEU A 1 -26.65 -23.26 -11.08
C LEU A 1 -27.70 -22.76 -10.09
N ASP A 2 -27.84 -23.44 -8.95
CA ASP A 2 -28.68 -22.94 -7.84
C ASP A 2 -27.92 -21.80 -7.16
N ILE A 3 -28.47 -20.60 -7.20
CA ILE A 3 -27.91 -19.38 -6.61
C ILE A 3 -28.74 -18.86 -5.42
N SER A 4 -29.70 -19.65 -4.95
CA SER A 4 -30.61 -19.28 -3.86
C SER A 4 -29.88 -19.05 -2.51
N HIS A 5 -28.70 -19.67 -2.33
CA HIS A 5 -27.87 -19.56 -1.13
C HIS A 5 -26.95 -18.34 -1.14
N LEU A 6 -26.95 -17.53 -2.19
CA LEU A 6 -26.07 -16.37 -2.29
C LEU A 6 -26.61 -15.21 -1.45
N ASP A 7 -25.77 -14.66 -0.59
CA ASP A 7 -26.08 -13.43 0.15
C ASP A 7 -26.01 -12.23 -0.82
N TRP A 8 -27.16 -11.88 -1.38
CA TRP A 8 -27.29 -10.80 -2.36
C TRP A 8 -27.04 -9.42 -1.77
N ASP A 9 -27.37 -9.20 -0.49
CA ASP A 9 -27.16 -7.90 0.16
C ASP A 9 -25.67 -7.66 0.42
N ARG A 10 -24.96 -8.68 0.89
CA ARG A 10 -23.50 -8.62 1.02
C ARG A 10 -22.81 -8.40 -0.33
N ARG A 11 -23.23 -9.08 -1.38
CA ARG A 11 -22.69 -8.91 -2.73
C ARG A 11 -22.94 -7.52 -3.29
N ARG A 12 -24.12 -6.97 -3.05
CA ARG A 12 -24.44 -5.59 -3.44
C ARG A 12 -23.52 -4.61 -2.73
N TRP A 13 -23.38 -4.76 -1.42
CA TRP A 13 -22.47 -3.91 -0.64
C TRP A 13 -21.03 -4.00 -1.13
N VAL A 14 -20.49 -5.21 -1.40
CA VAL A 14 -19.13 -5.38 -1.94
C VAL A 14 -18.97 -4.65 -3.28
N ARG A 15 -19.93 -4.79 -4.19
CA ARG A 15 -19.92 -4.08 -5.47
C ARG A 15 -19.89 -2.56 -5.27
N GLU A 16 -20.70 -2.04 -4.37
CA GLU A 16 -20.75 -0.61 -4.06
C GLU A 16 -19.46 -0.14 -3.36
N ALA A 17 -18.87 -0.95 -2.50
CA ALA A 17 -17.59 -0.67 -1.85
C ALA A 17 -16.46 -0.57 -2.88
N VAL A 18 -16.35 -1.53 -3.80
CA VAL A 18 -15.39 -1.49 -4.91
C VAL A 18 -15.61 -0.24 -5.79
N GLN A 19 -16.87 0.08 -6.10
CA GLN A 19 -17.20 1.27 -6.87
C GLN A 19 -16.79 2.57 -6.13
N ARG A 20 -17.00 2.67 -4.81
CA ARG A 20 -16.57 3.84 -4.01
C ARG A 20 -15.05 4.01 -4.03
N ILE A 21 -14.28 2.93 -3.85
CA ILE A 21 -12.81 2.95 -3.90
C ILE A 21 -12.33 3.40 -5.28
N ASN A 22 -12.91 2.88 -6.36
CA ASN A 22 -12.53 3.25 -7.73
C ASN A 22 -12.94 4.70 -8.05
N ALA A 23 -14.12 5.15 -7.63
CA ALA A 23 -14.56 6.53 -7.82
C ALA A 23 -13.68 7.52 -7.05
N ASP A 24 -13.27 7.17 -5.83
CA ASP A 24 -12.35 7.98 -5.03
C ASP A 24 -11.01 8.17 -5.76
N PHE A 25 -10.43 7.09 -6.21
CA PHE A 25 -9.20 7.10 -7.00
C PHE A 25 -9.31 7.95 -8.27
N ASN A 26 -10.41 7.81 -9.03
CA ASN A 26 -10.59 8.53 -10.30
C ASN A 26 -10.91 10.04 -10.13
N ARG A 27 -11.21 10.51 -8.92
CA ARG A 27 -11.43 11.93 -8.65
C ARG A 27 -10.16 12.75 -8.47
N SER A 28 -9.03 12.10 -8.25
CA SER A 28 -7.74 12.77 -8.09
C SER A 28 -6.84 12.57 -9.31
N ALA A 29 -6.02 13.58 -9.60
CA ALA A 29 -4.90 13.41 -10.51
C ALA A 29 -3.89 12.41 -9.90
N ASP A 30 -3.05 11.86 -10.77
CA ASP A 30 -1.95 10.99 -10.31
C ASP A 30 -0.91 11.78 -9.50
N THR A 31 -0.07 11.08 -8.77
CA THR A 31 1.05 11.65 -8.02
C THR A 31 2.09 12.28 -8.96
N HIS A 32 2.87 13.24 -8.46
CA HIS A 32 3.78 14.00 -9.29
C HIS A 32 5.07 13.25 -9.63
N LEU A 33 5.59 13.52 -10.82
CA LEU A 33 6.96 13.21 -11.21
C LEU A 33 7.75 14.54 -11.22
N ILE A 34 8.72 14.67 -10.33
CA ILE A 34 9.48 15.91 -10.14
C ILE A 34 10.86 15.72 -10.77
N LYS A 35 11.18 16.53 -11.77
CA LYS A 35 12.52 16.59 -12.33
C LYS A 35 13.41 17.43 -11.43
N VAL A 36 14.59 16.91 -11.11
CA VAL A 36 15.58 17.57 -10.25
C VAL A 36 16.86 17.82 -11.02
N ASP A 37 17.29 19.06 -11.05
CA ASP A 37 18.59 19.43 -11.60
C ASP A 37 19.70 19.12 -10.58
N LEU A 38 20.75 18.44 -11.04
CA LEU A 38 21.94 18.08 -10.25
C LEU A 38 23.12 18.91 -10.71
N PRO A 39 23.44 20.07 -10.10
CA PRO A 39 24.46 20.99 -10.60
C PRO A 39 25.87 20.36 -10.73
N GLY A 40 26.20 19.36 -9.93
CA GLY A 40 27.46 18.62 -10.00
C GLY A 40 27.49 17.49 -11.05
N PHE A 41 26.34 17.18 -11.66
CA PHE A 41 26.20 16.02 -12.55
C PHE A 41 25.30 16.37 -13.75
N PRO A 42 25.78 17.25 -14.67
CA PRO A 42 24.95 17.78 -15.77
C PRO A 42 24.52 16.71 -16.79
N GLU A 43 25.22 15.58 -16.85
CA GLU A 43 24.88 14.47 -17.75
C GLU A 43 23.83 13.50 -17.16
N GLN A 44 23.52 13.61 -15.85
CA GLN A 44 22.52 12.78 -15.17
C GLN A 44 21.19 13.51 -15.10
N THR A 45 20.13 12.79 -15.37
CA THR A 45 18.76 13.26 -15.14
C THR A 45 18.14 12.51 -13.97
N LEU A 46 17.73 13.24 -12.94
CA LEU A 46 17.07 12.69 -11.76
C LEU A 46 15.60 13.05 -11.76
N TYR A 47 14.74 12.06 -11.52
CA TYR A 47 13.33 12.25 -11.26
C TYR A 47 12.96 11.68 -9.88
N LEU A 48 12.10 12.38 -9.16
CA LEU A 48 11.51 11.93 -7.91
C LEU A 48 10.01 11.67 -8.13
N LYS A 49 9.57 10.44 -7.85
CA LYS A 49 8.15 10.10 -7.82
C LYS A 49 7.59 10.47 -6.46
N ASP A 50 6.86 11.59 -6.39
CA ASP A 50 6.34 12.14 -5.15
C ASP A 50 5.00 11.51 -4.78
N GLU A 51 5.04 10.48 -3.95
CA GLU A 51 3.87 9.79 -3.42
C GLU A 51 3.25 10.48 -2.18
N SER A 52 3.79 11.63 -1.75
CA SER A 52 3.23 12.39 -0.62
C SER A 52 1.94 13.13 -0.97
N THR A 53 1.64 13.28 -2.25
CA THR A 53 0.44 13.96 -2.74
C THR A 53 -0.84 13.13 -2.67
N HIS A 54 -0.75 11.87 -2.27
CA HIS A 54 -1.93 11.07 -1.93
C HIS A 54 -2.75 11.69 -0.80
N PRO A 55 -4.08 11.46 -0.72
CA PRO A 55 -4.93 11.96 0.37
C PRO A 55 -4.40 11.66 1.77
N THR A 56 -3.66 10.55 1.95
CA THR A 56 -3.08 10.13 3.22
C THR A 56 -1.59 10.46 3.35
N GLY A 57 -1.04 11.23 2.42
CA GLY A 57 0.31 11.79 2.50
C GLY A 57 1.45 10.78 2.24
N SER A 58 1.20 9.61 1.67
CA SER A 58 2.25 8.62 1.41
C SER A 58 1.88 7.56 0.39
N LEU A 59 2.91 6.86 -0.11
CA LEU A 59 2.75 5.70 -1.01
C LEU A 59 1.92 4.55 -0.40
N LYS A 60 1.76 4.51 0.92
CA LYS A 60 0.94 3.49 1.60
C LYS A 60 -0.54 3.59 1.24
N HIS A 61 -0.97 4.71 0.73
CA HIS A 61 -2.31 4.87 0.15
C HIS A 61 -2.60 3.85 -0.96
N ARG A 62 -1.62 3.60 -1.85
CA ARG A 62 -1.74 2.57 -2.90
C ARG A 62 -1.84 1.17 -2.31
N LEU A 63 -1.02 0.87 -1.28
CA LEU A 63 -1.05 -0.43 -0.61
C LEU A 63 -2.39 -0.65 0.08
N ALA A 64 -2.85 0.30 0.89
CA ALA A 64 -4.13 0.19 1.60
C ALA A 64 -5.30 -0.02 0.63
N ARG A 65 -5.33 0.76 -0.48
CA ARG A 65 -6.32 0.56 -1.55
C ARG A 65 -6.32 -0.89 -2.05
N SER A 66 -5.14 -1.43 -2.34
CA SER A 66 -5.00 -2.79 -2.86
C SER A 66 -5.42 -3.84 -1.83
N LEU A 67 -5.06 -3.66 -0.55
CA LEU A 67 -5.48 -4.55 0.54
C LEU A 67 -7.00 -4.61 0.68
N TYR A 68 -7.67 -3.45 0.67
CA TYR A 68 -9.13 -3.40 0.74
C TYR A 68 -9.80 -4.06 -0.47
N LEU A 69 -9.34 -3.77 -1.69
CA LEU A 69 -9.87 -4.40 -2.90
C LEU A 69 -9.68 -5.92 -2.87
N PHE A 70 -8.51 -6.38 -2.43
CA PHE A 70 -8.22 -7.80 -2.31
C PHE A 70 -9.13 -8.49 -1.26
N ALA A 71 -9.28 -7.89 -0.08
CA ALA A 71 -10.15 -8.42 0.97
C ALA A 71 -11.63 -8.45 0.54
N LEU A 72 -12.11 -7.41 -0.16
CA LEU A 72 -13.46 -7.34 -0.74
C LEU A 72 -13.69 -8.45 -1.77
N CYS A 73 -12.76 -8.61 -2.72
CA CYS A 73 -12.89 -9.59 -3.80
C CYS A 73 -12.80 -11.04 -3.29
N ASN A 74 -12.09 -11.27 -2.18
CA ASN A 74 -12.03 -12.58 -1.54
C ASN A 74 -13.19 -12.84 -0.55
N GLY A 75 -14.08 -11.86 -0.35
CA GLY A 75 -15.21 -12.00 0.56
C GLY A 75 -14.83 -12.01 2.03
N TRP A 76 -13.63 -11.51 2.37
CA TRP A 76 -13.15 -11.47 3.77
C TRP A 76 -13.79 -10.36 4.58
N ILE A 77 -14.16 -9.26 3.95
CA ILE A 77 -14.81 -8.13 4.58
C ILE A 77 -16.23 -7.90 4.05
N GLY A 78 -17.07 -7.40 4.91
CA GLY A 78 -18.48 -7.06 4.65
C GLY A 78 -18.88 -5.79 5.40
N PRO A 79 -20.16 -5.41 5.38
CA PRO A 79 -20.65 -4.11 5.87
C PRO A 79 -20.38 -3.84 7.36
N ASP A 80 -20.28 -4.89 8.18
CA ASP A 80 -20.12 -4.78 9.63
C ASP A 80 -18.75 -5.26 10.10
N THR A 81 -17.84 -5.52 9.18
CA THR A 81 -16.52 -6.05 9.51
C THR A 81 -15.67 -4.99 10.19
N VAL A 82 -15.13 -5.29 11.36
CA VAL A 82 -14.11 -4.49 12.02
C VAL A 82 -12.77 -4.78 11.36
N ILE A 83 -12.09 -3.73 10.91
CA ILE A 83 -10.75 -3.84 10.30
C ILE A 83 -9.70 -3.63 11.37
N VAL A 84 -8.68 -4.49 11.39
CA VAL A 84 -7.57 -4.42 12.33
C VAL A 84 -6.24 -4.42 11.56
N GLU A 85 -5.30 -3.58 11.98
CA GLU A 85 -3.92 -3.60 11.47
C GLU A 85 -2.90 -3.36 12.59
N SER A 86 -1.78 -4.04 12.51
CA SER A 86 -0.62 -3.87 13.39
C SER A 86 0.34 -2.82 12.81
N SER A 87 0.00 -1.55 12.94
CA SER A 87 0.82 -0.45 12.41
C SER A 87 0.55 0.84 13.14
N SER A 88 1.61 1.59 13.41
CA SER A 88 1.53 2.98 13.90
C SER A 88 1.91 4.02 12.84
N GLY A 89 2.19 3.56 11.62
CA GLY A 89 2.72 4.40 10.55
C GLY A 89 1.69 4.73 9.47
N SER A 90 2.22 5.10 8.30
CA SER A 90 1.42 5.53 7.16
C SER A 90 0.43 4.47 6.65
N THR A 91 0.68 3.18 6.89
CA THR A 91 -0.27 2.11 6.55
C THR A 91 -1.54 2.26 7.37
N ALA A 92 -1.44 2.38 8.71
CA ALA A 92 -2.61 2.56 9.57
C ALA A 92 -3.41 3.82 9.21
N VAL A 93 -2.73 4.93 8.89
CA VAL A 93 -3.39 6.16 8.42
C VAL A 93 -4.15 5.93 7.13
N SER A 94 -3.54 5.23 6.17
CA SER A 94 -4.16 4.95 4.88
C SER A 94 -5.31 3.95 4.99
N GLU A 95 -5.19 2.95 5.84
CA GLU A 95 -6.26 2.00 6.10
C GLU A 95 -7.44 2.62 6.84
N ALA A 96 -7.19 3.50 7.81
CA ALA A 96 -8.24 4.29 8.46
C ALA A 96 -9.03 5.14 7.45
N TYR A 97 -8.34 5.74 6.47
CA TYR A 97 -8.97 6.46 5.37
C TYR A 97 -9.97 5.58 4.59
N PHE A 98 -9.52 4.40 4.14
CA PHE A 98 -10.39 3.50 3.37
C PHE A 98 -11.50 2.89 4.21
N ALA A 99 -11.24 2.57 5.49
CA ALA A 99 -12.29 2.15 6.42
C ALA A 99 -13.40 3.20 6.53
N ARG A 100 -13.01 4.47 6.75
CA ARG A 100 -13.96 5.60 6.76
C ARG A 100 -14.73 5.73 5.46
N LEU A 101 -14.06 5.61 4.31
CA LEU A 101 -14.68 5.68 2.99
C LEU A 101 -15.77 4.62 2.81
N LEU A 102 -15.58 3.44 3.39
CA LEU A 102 -16.51 2.31 3.32
C LEU A 102 -17.52 2.27 4.46
N GLY A 103 -17.37 3.13 5.48
CA GLY A 103 -18.21 3.11 6.68
C GLY A 103 -17.88 1.97 7.65
N LEU A 104 -16.62 1.47 7.62
CA LEU A 104 -16.15 0.40 8.48
C LEU A 104 -15.43 0.95 9.71
N ARG A 105 -15.48 0.23 10.81
CA ARG A 105 -14.67 0.49 11.99
C ARG A 105 -13.24 0.03 11.75
N PHE A 106 -12.25 0.83 12.18
CA PHE A 106 -10.82 0.52 12.06
C PHE A 106 -10.11 0.65 13.40
N ILE A 107 -9.29 -0.36 13.73
CA ILE A 107 -8.47 -0.40 14.95
C ILE A 107 -7.01 -0.63 14.55
N ALA A 108 -6.16 0.34 14.84
CA ALA A 108 -4.71 0.19 14.72
C ALA A 108 -4.13 -0.29 16.06
N VAL A 109 -3.46 -1.44 16.06
CA VAL A 109 -2.65 -1.89 17.19
C VAL A 109 -1.27 -1.25 17.06
N VAL A 110 -0.90 -0.46 18.04
CA VAL A 110 0.32 0.36 18.02
C VAL A 110 1.21 0.02 19.21
N GLN A 111 2.51 0.25 19.08
CA GLN A 111 3.41 0.11 20.23
C GLN A 111 3.17 1.22 21.26
N GLU A 112 3.39 0.91 22.53
CA GLU A 112 3.47 1.91 23.59
C GLU A 112 4.56 2.93 23.27
N GLY A 113 4.31 4.21 23.61
CA GLY A 113 5.25 5.31 23.34
C GLY A 113 5.23 5.85 21.91
N VAL A 114 4.33 5.37 21.04
CA VAL A 114 4.14 5.98 19.71
C VAL A 114 3.76 7.46 19.86
N SER A 115 4.28 8.32 18.99
CA SER A 115 4.07 9.76 19.08
C SER A 115 2.59 10.14 18.95
N ARG A 116 2.18 11.16 19.70
CA ARG A 116 0.82 11.69 19.66
C ARG A 116 0.39 12.08 18.24
N SER A 117 1.30 12.66 17.46
CA SER A 117 1.03 13.04 16.07
C SER A 117 0.58 11.87 15.20
N LYS A 118 1.17 10.67 15.38
CA LYS A 118 0.75 9.47 14.63
C LYS A 118 -0.64 9.00 15.05
N ILE A 119 -0.93 9.02 16.35
CA ILE A 119 -2.27 8.69 16.87
C ILE A 119 -3.31 9.67 16.30
N ASP A 120 -3.01 10.97 16.31
CA ASP A 120 -3.91 12.00 15.83
C ASP A 120 -4.18 11.87 14.31
N GLN A 121 -3.20 11.45 13.51
CA GLN A 121 -3.39 11.17 12.09
C GLN A 121 -4.34 9.99 11.85
N ILE A 122 -4.23 8.91 12.62
CA ILE A 122 -5.15 7.78 12.54
C ILE A 122 -6.55 8.20 12.95
N ALA A 123 -6.66 8.93 14.07
CA ALA A 123 -7.93 9.44 14.60
C ALA A 123 -8.61 10.44 13.66
N PHE A 124 -7.84 11.24 12.90
CA PHE A 124 -8.37 12.17 11.91
C PHE A 124 -9.26 11.49 10.87
N TYR A 125 -8.91 10.25 10.50
CA TYR A 125 -9.74 9.41 9.62
C TYR A 125 -10.72 8.51 10.38
N GLY A 126 -10.92 8.73 11.68
CA GLY A 126 -11.87 7.98 12.50
C GLY A 126 -11.36 6.61 12.98
N GLY A 127 -10.07 6.34 12.82
CA GLY A 127 -9.46 5.11 13.34
C GLY A 127 -9.25 5.17 14.84
N GLU A 128 -9.40 4.04 15.50
CA GLU A 128 -9.09 3.81 16.90
C GLU A 128 -7.66 3.28 17.05
N THR A 129 -7.01 3.56 18.17
CA THR A 129 -5.68 3.01 18.47
C THR A 129 -5.71 2.17 19.74
N ARG A 130 -5.03 1.02 19.70
CA ARG A 130 -4.79 0.14 20.85
C ARG A 130 -3.29 0.06 21.10
N ALA A 131 -2.81 0.67 22.17
CA ALA A 131 -1.39 0.64 22.54
C ALA A 131 -1.07 -0.60 23.38
N VAL A 132 0.02 -1.29 23.02
CA VAL A 132 0.53 -2.49 23.71
C VAL A 132 2.07 -2.49 23.67
N PRO A 133 2.74 -3.29 24.52
CA PRO A 133 4.18 -3.50 24.40
C PRO A 133 4.57 -3.95 22.98
N PRO A 134 5.75 -3.57 22.47
CA PRO A 134 6.17 -3.90 21.09
C PRO A 134 6.13 -5.39 20.74
N ALA A 135 6.42 -6.27 21.71
CA ALA A 135 6.38 -7.72 21.51
C ALA A 135 4.97 -8.28 21.29
N ASP A 136 3.94 -7.56 21.73
CA ASP A 136 2.55 -8.07 21.77
C ASP A 136 1.70 -7.58 20.61
N ILE A 137 2.24 -6.71 19.73
CA ILE A 137 1.47 -6.01 18.69
C ILE A 137 0.72 -7.00 17.78
N TYR A 138 1.40 -8.01 17.27
CA TYR A 138 0.78 -9.00 16.37
C TYR A 138 -0.22 -9.90 17.08
N ALA A 139 0.14 -10.35 18.29
CA ALA A 139 -0.74 -11.19 19.09
C ALA A 139 -2.04 -10.45 19.48
N GLU A 140 -1.92 -9.18 19.85
CA GLU A 140 -3.07 -8.35 20.18
C GLU A 140 -3.95 -8.06 18.93
N ALA A 141 -3.36 -7.80 17.77
CA ALA A 141 -4.11 -7.63 16.54
C ALA A 141 -4.94 -8.88 16.20
N GLN A 142 -4.35 -10.06 16.31
CA GLN A 142 -5.04 -11.34 16.10
C GLN A 142 -6.13 -11.58 17.16
N ARG A 143 -5.85 -11.25 18.43
CA ARG A 143 -6.80 -11.37 19.53
C ARG A 143 -8.05 -10.50 19.28
N ILE A 144 -7.85 -9.22 18.98
CA ILE A 144 -8.95 -8.28 18.69
C ILE A 144 -9.74 -8.76 17.47
N THR A 145 -9.06 -9.20 16.42
CA THR A 145 -9.70 -9.71 15.20
C THR A 145 -10.63 -10.89 15.51
N THR A 146 -10.14 -11.85 16.30
CA THR A 146 -10.92 -13.04 16.69
C THR A 146 -12.10 -12.66 17.58
N GLU A 147 -11.87 -11.81 18.58
CA GLU A 147 -12.86 -11.41 19.58
C GLU A 147 -14.03 -10.63 18.96
N LEU A 148 -13.72 -9.78 17.96
CA LEU A 148 -14.73 -8.95 17.29
C LEU A 148 -15.28 -9.58 15.99
N GLY A 149 -14.81 -10.77 15.60
CA GLY A 149 -15.15 -11.37 14.31
C GLY A 149 -14.74 -10.48 13.14
N GLY A 150 -13.61 -9.73 13.29
CA GLY A 150 -13.10 -8.78 12.33
C GLY A 150 -12.19 -9.38 11.27
N HIS A 151 -11.47 -8.49 10.56
CA HIS A 151 -10.45 -8.87 9.59
C HIS A 151 -9.12 -8.17 9.88
N TYR A 152 -8.05 -8.94 10.03
CA TYR A 152 -6.70 -8.44 10.14
C TYR A 152 -6.10 -8.27 8.74
N MET A 153 -5.76 -7.03 8.37
CA MET A 153 -5.26 -6.72 7.03
C MET A 153 -3.87 -7.31 6.74
N ASP A 154 -3.02 -7.39 7.76
CA ASP A 154 -1.71 -8.04 7.73
C ASP A 154 -0.86 -7.62 6.52
N GLN A 155 -0.44 -6.36 6.52
CA GLN A 155 0.33 -5.77 5.43
C GLN A 155 1.62 -6.54 5.10
N PHE A 156 2.25 -7.18 6.09
CA PHE A 156 3.50 -7.91 5.88
C PHE A 156 3.29 -9.23 5.12
N THR A 157 2.18 -9.90 5.37
CA THR A 157 1.82 -11.14 4.65
C THR A 157 1.31 -10.85 3.24
N TYR A 158 0.58 -9.74 3.05
CA TYR A 158 -0.17 -9.54 1.82
C TYR A 158 0.38 -8.49 0.87
N ALA A 159 1.28 -7.59 1.31
CA ALA A 159 1.71 -6.45 0.49
C ALA A 159 2.19 -6.85 -0.91
N GLU A 160 2.96 -7.92 -1.05
CA GLU A 160 3.48 -8.36 -2.34
C GLU A 160 2.42 -9.08 -3.20
N ARG A 161 1.38 -9.63 -2.58
CA ARG A 161 0.32 -10.41 -3.25
C ARG A 161 -0.79 -9.53 -3.79
N VAL A 162 -1.12 -8.44 -3.09
CA VAL A 162 -2.25 -7.57 -3.41
C VAL A 162 -1.92 -6.53 -4.47
N THR A 163 -0.65 -6.24 -4.70
CA THR A 163 -0.23 -5.24 -5.68
C THR A 163 -0.18 -5.84 -7.08
N ASP A 164 -1.04 -5.33 -7.96
CA ASP A 164 -1.10 -5.77 -9.36
C ASP A 164 -0.21 -4.86 -10.23
N TRP A 165 0.85 -5.41 -10.79
CA TRP A 165 1.76 -4.70 -11.68
C TRP A 165 1.18 -4.46 -13.09
N ARG A 166 0.07 -5.12 -13.45
CA ARG A 166 -0.51 -5.13 -14.80
C ARG A 166 -1.52 -4.02 -15.05
N GLY A 167 -1.91 -3.29 -14.03
CA GLY A 167 -2.94 -2.27 -14.15
C GLY A 167 -3.31 -1.66 -12.81
N ASN A 168 -4.51 -1.07 -12.76
CA ASN A 168 -5.06 -0.47 -11.56
C ASN A 168 -4.28 0.79 -11.11
N ASN A 169 -3.60 1.44 -12.05
CA ASN A 169 -2.72 2.58 -11.80
C ASN A 169 -1.77 2.33 -10.62
N ASN A 170 -1.06 1.22 -10.68
CA ASN A 170 -0.01 0.93 -9.73
C ASN A 170 1.16 1.92 -9.92
N ILE A 171 2.07 1.98 -8.93
CA ILE A 171 3.17 2.95 -8.96
C ILE A 171 4.10 2.80 -10.17
N ALA A 172 4.31 1.57 -10.65
CA ALA A 172 5.16 1.34 -11.81
C ALA A 172 4.51 1.87 -13.09
N GLU A 173 3.22 1.53 -13.31
CA GLU A 173 2.45 2.04 -14.44
C GLU A 173 2.41 3.57 -14.45
N SER A 174 2.12 4.18 -13.30
CA SER A 174 2.13 5.62 -13.11
C SER A 174 3.50 6.24 -13.45
N LEU A 175 4.58 5.69 -12.91
CA LEU A 175 5.95 6.16 -13.14
C LEU A 175 6.34 6.09 -14.62
N PHE A 176 6.21 4.94 -15.24
CA PHE A 176 6.63 4.74 -16.64
C PHE A 176 5.72 5.46 -17.63
N SER A 177 4.43 5.64 -17.32
CA SER A 177 3.52 6.46 -18.12
C SER A 177 3.95 7.94 -18.11
N GLN A 178 4.32 8.49 -16.96
CA GLN A 178 4.81 9.87 -16.87
C GLN A 178 6.17 10.03 -17.55
N LEU A 179 7.10 9.09 -17.32
CA LEU A 179 8.42 9.12 -17.97
C LEU A 179 8.34 8.99 -19.49
N SER A 180 7.31 8.34 -20.04
CA SER A 180 7.16 8.20 -21.50
C SER A 180 7.02 9.53 -22.23
N MET A 181 6.70 10.61 -21.51
CA MET A 181 6.60 11.98 -22.04
C MET A 181 7.90 12.77 -21.90
N GLU A 182 8.91 12.20 -21.25
CA GLU A 182 10.20 12.84 -21.02
C GLU A 182 11.22 12.48 -22.11
N ALA A 183 12.27 13.27 -22.23
CA ALA A 183 13.34 13.03 -23.23
C ALA A 183 14.01 11.67 -23.05
N HIS A 184 14.11 11.18 -21.81
CA HIS A 184 14.59 9.85 -21.45
C HIS A 184 13.42 9.03 -20.91
N ALA A 185 12.63 8.47 -21.80
CA ALA A 185 11.39 7.74 -21.46
C ALA A 185 11.62 6.47 -20.63
N LEU A 186 12.80 5.88 -20.69
CA LEU A 186 13.19 4.72 -19.89
C LEU A 186 14.40 5.09 -19.00
N PRO A 187 14.23 5.03 -17.68
CA PRO A 187 15.35 5.29 -16.77
C PRO A 187 16.32 4.10 -16.78
N ASP A 188 17.62 4.36 -16.59
CA ASP A 188 18.61 3.30 -16.37
C ASP A 188 18.37 2.60 -15.02
N TRP A 189 17.96 3.38 -14.03
CA TRP A 189 17.73 2.90 -12.67
C TRP A 189 16.42 3.43 -12.07
N VAL A 190 15.71 2.54 -11.41
CA VAL A 190 14.67 2.90 -10.43
C VAL A 190 15.20 2.56 -9.05
N VAL A 191 15.36 3.58 -8.20
CA VAL A 191 15.93 3.43 -6.85
C VAL A 191 14.84 3.65 -5.81
N MET A 192 14.73 2.73 -4.87
CA MET A 192 13.76 2.82 -3.78
C MET A 192 14.23 2.04 -2.56
N SER A 193 13.61 2.28 -1.39
CA SER A 193 13.77 1.42 -0.21
C SER A 193 12.64 0.39 -0.12
N ALA A 194 12.87 -0.70 0.60
CA ALA A 194 11.85 -1.68 0.92
C ALA A 194 11.40 -1.58 2.38
N GLY A 195 10.10 -1.70 2.62
CA GLY A 195 9.50 -1.91 3.95
C GLY A 195 8.77 -3.25 3.95
N THR A 196 7.53 -3.30 3.42
CA THR A 196 6.77 -4.56 3.26
C THR A 196 7.09 -5.30 1.95
N GLY A 197 7.94 -4.75 1.08
CA GLY A 197 8.27 -5.32 -0.21
C GLY A 197 7.26 -5.08 -1.34
N GLY A 198 6.06 -4.57 -1.04
CA GLY A 198 4.99 -4.41 -2.04
C GLY A 198 5.37 -3.52 -3.22
N THR A 199 6.01 -2.38 -2.97
CA THR A 199 6.42 -1.45 -4.04
C THR A 199 7.56 -2.02 -4.87
N SER A 200 8.60 -2.59 -4.25
CA SER A 200 9.72 -3.22 -4.96
C SER A 200 9.26 -4.41 -5.79
N ALA A 201 8.35 -5.24 -5.25
CA ALA A 201 7.76 -6.35 -5.98
C ALA A 201 6.95 -5.87 -7.19
N THR A 202 6.16 -4.80 -7.05
CA THR A 202 5.36 -4.23 -8.14
C THR A 202 6.25 -3.70 -9.27
N ILE A 203 7.24 -2.87 -8.92
CA ILE A 203 8.17 -2.29 -9.91
C ILE A 203 9.03 -3.38 -10.55
N GLY A 204 9.58 -4.30 -9.76
CA GLY A 204 10.40 -5.39 -10.26
C GLY A 204 9.65 -6.32 -11.22
N ARG A 205 8.39 -6.67 -10.89
CA ARG A 205 7.53 -7.46 -11.79
C ARG A 205 7.19 -6.69 -13.04
N PHE A 206 6.86 -5.41 -12.95
CA PHE A 206 6.58 -4.56 -14.10
C PHE A 206 7.78 -4.51 -15.05
N ILE A 207 8.98 -4.22 -14.56
CA ILE A 207 10.20 -4.20 -15.35
C ILE A 207 10.44 -5.57 -16.00
N ARG A 208 10.39 -6.66 -15.21
CA ARG A 208 10.67 -8.03 -15.67
C ARG A 208 9.75 -8.48 -16.81
N TYR A 209 8.46 -8.18 -16.71
CA TYR A 209 7.45 -8.70 -17.66
C TYR A 209 7.15 -7.75 -18.81
N ARG A 210 7.67 -6.52 -18.78
CA ARG A 210 7.67 -5.59 -19.90
C ARG A 210 8.98 -5.74 -20.66
N CYS A 211 8.98 -6.57 -21.70
CA CYS A 211 10.18 -6.90 -22.50
C CYS A 211 10.85 -5.67 -23.13
N ASP A 212 10.09 -4.64 -23.43
CA ASP A 212 10.55 -3.35 -23.94
C ASP A 212 11.36 -2.54 -22.90
N ILE A 213 11.20 -2.82 -21.64
CA ILE A 213 11.82 -2.14 -20.49
C ILE A 213 12.93 -2.98 -19.86
N ALA A 214 12.74 -4.30 -19.79
CA ALA A 214 13.60 -5.22 -19.04
C ALA A 214 15.10 -5.18 -19.41
N ALA A 215 15.40 -4.86 -20.67
CA ALA A 215 16.79 -4.77 -21.14
C ALA A 215 17.45 -3.41 -20.86
N LYS A 216 16.72 -2.41 -20.36
CA LYS A 216 17.18 -1.02 -20.25
C LYS A 216 17.08 -0.44 -18.84
N THR A 217 16.23 -0.99 -18.00
CA THR A 217 15.96 -0.45 -16.66
C THR A 217 16.31 -1.47 -15.58
N SER A 218 17.10 -1.07 -14.62
CA SER A 218 17.43 -1.86 -13.44
C SER A 218 16.68 -1.34 -12.21
N LEU A 219 16.27 -2.24 -11.31
CA LEU A 219 15.72 -1.88 -10.00
C LEU A 219 16.84 -1.99 -8.96
N CYS A 220 17.04 -0.91 -8.21
CA CYS A 220 17.90 -0.88 -7.04
C CYS A 220 17.04 -0.73 -5.78
N VAL A 221 17.13 -1.69 -4.88
CA VAL A 221 16.52 -1.59 -3.55
C VAL A 221 17.61 -1.15 -2.58
N ALA A 222 17.55 0.11 -2.16
CA ALA A 222 18.46 0.69 -1.18
C ALA A 222 18.06 0.23 0.21
N ASP A 223 18.96 -0.43 0.91
CA ASP A 223 18.71 -1.01 2.21
C ASP A 223 19.57 -0.34 3.28
N PRO A 224 19.04 0.05 4.46
CA PRO A 224 19.83 0.61 5.53
C PRO A 224 20.76 -0.43 6.14
N GLU A 225 21.92 0.02 6.66
CA GLU A 225 23.00 -0.83 7.17
C GLU A 225 22.59 -1.89 8.20
N ASN A 226 21.53 -1.62 8.97
CA ASN A 226 21.03 -2.55 9.99
C ASN A 226 19.73 -3.24 9.59
N SER A 227 19.44 -3.33 8.31
CA SER A 227 18.29 -4.07 7.79
C SER A 227 18.60 -5.55 7.66
N VAL A 228 17.57 -6.37 7.80
CA VAL A 228 17.67 -7.83 7.58
C VAL A 228 17.49 -8.23 6.11
N PHE A 229 17.10 -7.30 5.22
CA PHE A 229 16.75 -7.68 3.84
C PHE A 229 17.95 -8.14 3.03
N TYR A 230 19.09 -7.44 3.14
CA TYR A 230 20.31 -7.80 2.43
C TYR A 230 20.83 -9.15 2.90
N ASP A 231 20.90 -9.37 4.22
CA ASP A 231 21.36 -10.62 4.78
C ASP A 231 20.47 -11.80 4.36
N HIS A 232 19.14 -11.60 4.44
CA HIS A 232 18.18 -12.61 3.95
C HIS A 232 18.33 -12.89 2.45
N TYR A 233 18.61 -11.88 1.63
CA TYR A 233 18.84 -12.04 0.19
C TYR A 233 20.10 -12.87 -0.10
N GLU A 234 21.19 -12.65 0.64
CA GLU A 234 22.47 -13.35 0.46
C GLU A 234 22.46 -14.77 1.05
N THR A 235 21.80 -14.97 2.20
CA THR A 235 21.88 -16.21 2.96
C THR A 235 20.63 -17.09 2.84
N GLY A 236 19.49 -16.49 2.55
CA GLY A 236 18.19 -17.15 2.56
C GLY A 236 17.59 -17.36 3.95
N ASP A 237 18.22 -16.80 5.00
CA ASP A 237 17.79 -16.91 6.40
C ASP A 237 17.03 -15.66 6.87
#